data_31942db8ab308f305df2d35984d88512
#
_entry.id   31942db8ab308f305df2d35984d88512
#
_cell.length_a   1.000
_cell.length_b   1.000
_cell.length_c   1.000
_cell.angle_alpha   90.00
_cell.angle_beta   90.00
_cell.angle_gamma   90.00
#
_symmetry.space_group_name_H-M   'P 1'
#
loop_
_entity.id
_entity.type
_entity.pdbx_description
1 polymer ?
#
loop_
_entity_poly.entity_id
_entity_poly.type
_entity_poly.pdbx_seq_one_letter_code
_entity_poly.pdbx_strand_id
1 'polypeptide(L)'
;MRLLLLGCTGFVGKELVPTLLNENHEIHIVSRKPISKLKLDIDFNKFKFFQIDLSREQNWNNENLLNILRETDGIINLMGEPIAEKKWTYEQKQKIENSRINTTKFMMNTLKNFKINPKVIINGSAIGYYGTSLSDEFNENSIVGKDFLANLCKKWETVASEKPFFTRLVIFRIGIVLEASGGALGKMLPIFKVGLGGPIGDGKQWMSWIHRSDLCALITQALVDKKYSGVFNACLLYTSPSPRDRG
;
A
#
# COMPACT_ATOMS: atom_id res chain seq x y z
N MET A 1 18.97 7.02 1.85
CA MET A 1 18.75 5.60 2.23
C MET A 1 18.70 4.77 0.96
N ARG A 2 19.10 3.50 1.05
CA ARG A 2 18.84 2.52 0.01
C ARG A 2 17.49 1.84 0.28
N LEU A 3 16.55 1.97 -0.63
CA LEU A 3 15.16 1.54 -0.44
C LEU A 3 14.78 0.44 -1.42
N LEU A 4 14.14 -0.62 -0.92
CA LEU A 4 13.52 -1.66 -1.73
C LEU A 4 12.01 -1.40 -1.82
N LEU A 5 11.52 -1.22 -3.04
CA LEU A 5 10.12 -0.93 -3.32
C LEU A 5 9.41 -2.14 -3.92
N LEU A 6 8.41 -2.63 -3.22
CA LEU A 6 7.59 -3.76 -3.59
C LEU A 6 6.14 -3.29 -3.86
N GLY A 7 5.60 -3.61 -5.05
CA GLY A 7 4.26 -3.15 -5.44
C GLY A 7 4.17 -1.68 -5.86
N CYS A 8 5.29 -0.98 -5.97
CA CYS A 8 5.34 0.45 -6.29
C CYS A 8 5.37 0.75 -7.81
N THR A 9 4.96 -0.18 -8.66
CA THR A 9 4.80 0.04 -10.11
C THR A 9 3.36 0.43 -10.51
N GLY A 10 2.49 0.59 -9.51
CA GLY A 10 1.08 0.91 -9.64
C GLY A 10 0.74 2.39 -9.44
N PHE A 11 -0.52 2.65 -9.09
CA PHE A 11 -1.10 3.98 -8.95
C PHE A 11 -0.39 4.87 -7.92
N VAL A 12 -0.09 4.35 -6.73
CA VAL A 12 0.65 5.09 -5.70
C VAL A 12 2.11 5.27 -6.10
N GLY A 13 2.72 4.22 -6.65
CA GLY A 13 4.14 4.24 -7.03
C GLY A 13 4.50 5.26 -8.12
N LYS A 14 3.55 5.64 -8.97
CA LYS A 14 3.77 6.69 -9.98
C LYS A 14 4.20 8.04 -9.39
N GLU A 15 3.79 8.33 -8.18
CA GLU A 15 4.17 9.55 -7.46
C GLU A 15 5.23 9.27 -6.39
N LEU A 16 5.11 8.15 -5.67
CA LEU A 16 6.04 7.79 -4.61
C LEU A 16 7.47 7.62 -5.11
N VAL A 17 7.66 6.96 -6.27
CA VAL A 17 9.03 6.73 -6.79
C VAL A 17 9.75 8.03 -7.14
N PRO A 18 9.18 8.95 -7.94
CA PRO A 18 9.82 10.25 -8.20
C PRO A 18 10.01 11.08 -6.91
N THR A 19 9.08 11.05 -5.96
CA THR A 19 9.23 11.74 -4.67
C THR A 19 10.47 11.25 -3.92
N LEU A 20 10.64 9.94 -3.79
CA LEU A 20 11.80 9.35 -3.10
C LEU A 20 13.12 9.61 -3.84
N LEU A 21 13.12 9.63 -5.17
CA LEU A 21 14.31 9.98 -5.96
C LEU A 21 14.71 11.45 -5.76
N ASN A 22 13.74 12.36 -5.68
CA ASN A 22 13.99 13.78 -5.44
C ASN A 22 14.54 14.04 -4.03
N GLU A 23 14.28 13.15 -3.08
CA GLU A 23 14.89 13.18 -1.75
C GLU A 23 16.25 12.46 -1.67
N ASN A 24 16.87 12.17 -2.81
CA ASN A 24 18.17 11.52 -2.93
C ASN A 24 18.24 10.11 -2.29
N HIS A 25 17.16 9.34 -2.36
CA HIS A 25 17.18 7.93 -2.01
C HIS A 25 17.67 7.08 -3.20
N GLU A 26 18.46 6.07 -2.91
CA GLU A 26 18.79 5.02 -3.89
C GLU A 26 17.64 4.02 -3.94
N ILE A 27 17.05 3.83 -5.11
CA ILE A 27 15.82 3.06 -5.27
C ILE A 27 16.08 1.75 -6.01
N HIS A 28 15.64 0.66 -5.40
CA HIS A 28 15.54 -0.66 -6.02
C HIS A 28 14.07 -1.04 -6.17
N ILE A 29 13.61 -1.32 -7.37
CA ILE A 29 12.22 -1.74 -7.65
C ILE A 29 12.22 -3.19 -8.07
N VAL A 30 11.38 -4.00 -7.40
CA VAL A 30 11.12 -5.37 -7.80
C VAL A 30 9.69 -5.49 -8.33
N SER A 31 9.55 -6.09 -9.51
CA SER A 31 8.24 -6.31 -10.13
C SER A 31 8.25 -7.59 -10.98
N ARG A 32 7.10 -8.26 -11.07
CA ARG A 32 6.89 -9.38 -12.00
C ARG A 32 6.77 -8.95 -13.46
N LYS A 33 6.38 -7.70 -13.71
CA LYS A 33 6.25 -7.14 -15.07
C LYS A 33 7.60 -6.65 -15.55
N PRO A 34 7.92 -6.80 -16.84
CA PRO A 34 9.14 -6.24 -17.39
C PRO A 34 9.14 -4.71 -17.34
N ILE A 35 10.32 -4.10 -17.32
CA ILE A 35 10.49 -2.65 -17.21
C ILE A 35 9.76 -1.89 -18.32
N SER A 36 9.73 -2.44 -19.54
CA SER A 36 9.03 -1.85 -20.69
C SER A 36 7.51 -1.72 -20.52
N LYS A 37 6.92 -2.43 -19.55
CA LYS A 37 5.49 -2.34 -19.22
C LYS A 37 5.20 -1.46 -18.01
N LEU A 38 6.23 -0.85 -17.42
CA LEU A 38 6.05 0.09 -16.32
C LEU A 38 5.58 1.43 -16.87
N LYS A 39 4.50 1.95 -16.30
CA LYS A 39 3.95 3.27 -16.63
C LYS A 39 4.47 4.32 -15.64
N LEU A 40 5.77 4.31 -15.38
CA LEU A 40 6.45 5.30 -14.55
C LEU A 40 7.04 6.35 -15.48
N ASP A 41 6.69 7.61 -15.25
CA ASP A 41 7.22 8.76 -16.00
C ASP A 41 8.49 9.27 -15.29
N ILE A 42 9.54 8.47 -15.36
CA ILE A 42 10.85 8.75 -14.74
C ILE A 42 11.96 8.17 -15.60
N ASP A 43 13.14 8.79 -15.50
CA ASP A 43 14.36 8.25 -16.10
C ASP A 43 14.74 6.91 -15.46
N PHE A 44 14.73 5.85 -16.26
CA PHE A 44 15.08 4.49 -15.81
C PHE A 44 16.52 4.32 -15.35
N ASN A 45 17.40 5.30 -15.62
CA ASN A 45 18.78 5.30 -15.11
C ASN A 45 18.88 5.73 -13.64
N LYS A 46 17.81 6.32 -13.09
CA LYS A 46 17.78 6.82 -11.71
C LYS A 46 17.45 5.78 -10.65
N PHE A 47 17.12 4.55 -11.05
CA PHE A 47 16.83 3.46 -10.12
C PHE A 47 17.27 2.12 -10.69
N LYS A 48 17.47 1.13 -9.82
CA LYS A 48 17.72 -0.25 -10.22
C LYS A 48 16.44 -1.03 -10.29
N PHE A 49 16.26 -1.81 -11.36
CA PHE A 49 15.06 -2.60 -11.59
C PHE A 49 15.38 -4.10 -11.67
N PHE A 50 14.57 -4.90 -11.00
CA PHE A 50 14.72 -6.36 -10.98
C PHE A 50 13.38 -7.02 -11.31
N GLN A 51 13.39 -7.80 -12.39
CA GLN A 51 12.19 -8.54 -12.79
C GLN A 51 12.13 -9.87 -12.04
N ILE A 52 11.41 -9.90 -10.92
CA ILE A 52 11.23 -11.10 -10.08
C ILE A 52 9.75 -11.21 -9.69
N ASP A 53 9.18 -12.40 -9.83
CA ASP A 53 7.82 -12.71 -9.38
C ASP A 53 7.82 -13.13 -7.92
N LEU A 54 7.59 -12.19 -7.02
CA LEU A 54 7.58 -12.38 -5.57
C LEU A 54 6.33 -13.12 -5.04
N SER A 55 5.38 -13.48 -5.91
CA SER A 55 4.26 -14.34 -5.52
C SER A 55 4.68 -15.80 -5.31
N ARG A 56 5.86 -16.18 -5.76
CA ARG A 56 6.43 -17.51 -5.66
C ARG A 56 7.48 -17.54 -4.55
N GLU A 57 7.30 -18.41 -3.56
CA GLU A 57 8.18 -18.53 -2.40
C GLU A 57 9.65 -18.77 -2.78
N GLN A 58 9.89 -19.67 -3.74
CA GLN A 58 11.24 -20.00 -4.19
C GLN A 58 12.03 -18.78 -4.72
N ASN A 59 11.35 -17.78 -5.26
CA ASN A 59 12.00 -16.59 -5.80
C ASN A 59 12.57 -15.67 -4.71
N TRP A 60 12.17 -15.86 -3.47
CA TRP A 60 12.73 -15.14 -2.31
C TRP A 60 14.13 -15.63 -1.92
N ASN A 61 14.55 -16.80 -2.42
CA ASN A 61 15.90 -17.33 -2.28
C ASN A 61 16.81 -16.98 -3.47
N ASN A 62 16.35 -16.09 -4.38
CA ASN A 62 17.15 -15.63 -5.51
C ASN A 62 18.33 -14.77 -5.02
N GLU A 63 19.57 -15.12 -5.42
CA GLU A 63 20.78 -14.44 -4.94
C GLU A 63 20.79 -12.92 -5.25
N ASN A 64 20.30 -12.50 -6.41
CA ASN A 64 20.18 -11.08 -6.73
C ASN A 64 19.26 -10.35 -5.75
N LEU A 65 18.13 -10.97 -5.39
CA LEU A 65 17.21 -10.40 -4.39
C LEU A 65 17.86 -10.38 -3.00
N LEU A 66 18.54 -11.45 -2.60
CA LEU A 66 19.21 -11.51 -1.30
C LEU A 66 20.32 -10.45 -1.18
N ASN A 67 21.08 -10.23 -2.24
CA ASN A 67 22.10 -9.18 -2.27
C ASN A 67 21.48 -7.78 -2.11
N ILE A 68 20.36 -7.51 -2.78
CA ILE A 68 19.62 -6.26 -2.61
C ILE A 68 19.14 -6.11 -1.18
N LEU A 69 18.52 -7.15 -0.62
CA LEU A 69 17.97 -7.14 0.74
C LEU A 69 19.04 -6.88 1.80
N ARG A 70 20.25 -7.44 1.65
CA ARG A 70 21.38 -7.23 2.57
C ARG A 70 21.85 -5.77 2.61
N GLU A 71 21.71 -5.06 1.51
CA GLU A 71 22.12 -3.68 1.37
C GLU A 71 21.00 -2.66 1.63
N THR A 72 19.77 -3.14 1.83
CA THR A 72 18.57 -2.30 1.97
C THR A 72 18.46 -1.70 3.36
N ASP A 73 18.33 -0.37 3.45
CA ASP A 73 18.02 0.36 4.68
C ASP A 73 16.54 0.31 5.04
N GLY A 74 15.66 0.39 4.03
CA GLY A 74 14.21 0.42 4.23
C GLY A 74 13.44 -0.31 3.14
N ILE A 75 12.35 -0.97 3.52
CA ILE A 75 11.45 -1.67 2.59
C ILE A 75 10.10 -0.99 2.60
N ILE A 76 9.55 -0.70 1.41
CA ILE A 76 8.17 -0.25 1.24
C ILE A 76 7.40 -1.36 0.54
N ASN A 77 6.45 -1.96 1.24
CA ASN A 77 5.61 -3.04 0.74
C ASN A 77 4.17 -2.56 0.50
N LEU A 78 3.85 -2.28 -0.76
CA LEU A 78 2.51 -1.96 -1.24
C LEU A 78 1.99 -3.04 -2.21
N MET A 79 2.50 -4.27 -2.10
CA MET A 79 2.04 -5.37 -2.95
C MET A 79 0.59 -5.74 -2.65
N GLY A 80 -0.18 -5.92 -3.72
CA GLY A 80 -1.56 -6.38 -3.61
C GLY A 80 -2.25 -6.44 -4.97
N GLU A 81 -3.04 -7.47 -5.19
CA GLU A 81 -3.97 -7.54 -6.33
C GLU A 81 -5.04 -6.47 -6.15
N PRO A 82 -5.39 -5.69 -7.20
CA PRO A 82 -6.45 -4.68 -7.12
C PRO A 82 -7.78 -5.26 -6.68
N ILE A 83 -8.43 -4.61 -5.70
CA ILE A 83 -9.70 -5.09 -5.13
C ILE A 83 -10.94 -4.64 -5.92
N ALA A 84 -10.83 -3.53 -6.69
CA ALA A 84 -11.97 -2.88 -7.34
C ALA A 84 -12.03 -3.10 -8.88
N GLU A 85 -11.16 -3.96 -9.43
CA GLU A 85 -11.09 -4.17 -10.89
C GLU A 85 -11.93 -5.35 -11.38
N LYS A 86 -12.19 -6.34 -10.52
CA LYS A 86 -12.89 -7.57 -10.85
C LYS A 86 -13.94 -7.92 -9.81
N LYS A 87 -14.96 -8.68 -10.24
CA LYS A 87 -15.97 -9.24 -9.31
C LYS A 87 -15.28 -10.18 -8.30
N TRP A 88 -15.75 -10.18 -7.06
CA TRP A 88 -15.20 -10.98 -5.97
C TRP A 88 -15.70 -12.42 -6.00
N THR A 89 -15.28 -13.17 -7.02
CA THR A 89 -15.43 -14.63 -7.01
C THR A 89 -14.52 -15.25 -5.94
N TYR A 90 -14.70 -16.52 -5.67
CA TYR A 90 -13.84 -17.27 -4.74
C TYR A 90 -12.35 -17.17 -5.16
N GLU A 91 -12.06 -17.41 -6.45
CA GLU A 91 -10.70 -17.36 -7.01
C GLU A 91 -10.11 -15.94 -6.93
N GLN A 92 -10.92 -14.89 -7.13
CA GLN A 92 -10.45 -13.52 -7.02
C GLN A 92 -10.15 -13.16 -5.56
N LYS A 93 -10.97 -13.59 -4.59
CA LYS A 93 -10.70 -13.42 -3.16
C LYS A 93 -9.40 -14.11 -2.76
N GLN A 94 -9.14 -15.33 -3.24
CA GLN A 94 -7.89 -16.05 -3.01
C GLN A 94 -6.68 -15.28 -3.60
N LYS A 95 -6.79 -14.72 -4.80
CA LYS A 95 -5.72 -13.89 -5.39
C LYS A 95 -5.45 -12.64 -4.57
N ILE A 96 -6.50 -11.98 -4.09
CA ILE A 96 -6.40 -10.79 -3.24
C ILE A 96 -5.68 -11.14 -1.93
N GLU A 97 -6.06 -12.25 -1.29
CA GLU A 97 -5.46 -12.73 -0.04
C GLU A 97 -4.00 -13.14 -0.25
N ASN A 98 -3.73 -14.01 -1.21
CA ASN A 98 -2.38 -14.54 -1.47
C ASN A 98 -1.39 -13.44 -1.86
N SER A 99 -1.82 -12.46 -2.64
CA SER A 99 -0.95 -11.35 -3.08
C SER A 99 -0.49 -10.44 -1.93
N ARG A 100 -1.13 -10.52 -0.76
CA ARG A 100 -0.81 -9.73 0.43
C ARG A 100 -0.17 -10.59 1.51
N ILE A 101 -0.87 -11.63 1.94
CA ILE A 101 -0.47 -12.45 3.07
C ILE A 101 0.75 -13.29 2.73
N ASN A 102 0.69 -14.08 1.64
CA ASN A 102 1.80 -14.98 1.30
C ASN A 102 3.07 -14.20 0.93
N THR A 103 2.95 -13.15 0.11
CA THR A 103 4.13 -12.36 -0.26
C THR A 103 4.78 -11.68 0.94
N THR A 104 3.98 -11.15 1.87
CA THR A 104 4.50 -10.56 3.12
C THR A 104 5.11 -11.62 4.02
N LYS A 105 4.49 -12.81 4.13
CA LYS A 105 5.04 -13.95 4.88
C LYS A 105 6.39 -14.39 4.32
N PHE A 106 6.48 -14.56 3.01
CA PHE A 106 7.74 -14.93 2.35
C PHE A 106 8.84 -13.89 2.61
N MET A 107 8.51 -12.60 2.50
CA MET A 107 9.43 -11.52 2.84
C MET A 107 9.93 -11.63 4.29
N MET A 108 9.03 -11.74 5.27
CA MET A 108 9.40 -11.81 6.69
C MET A 108 10.24 -13.07 6.99
N ASN A 109 9.89 -14.20 6.41
CA ASN A 109 10.67 -15.44 6.55
C ASN A 109 12.07 -15.29 5.96
N THR A 110 12.20 -14.72 4.76
CA THR A 110 13.50 -14.47 4.13
C THR A 110 14.37 -13.56 4.98
N LEU A 111 13.83 -12.44 5.45
CA LEU A 111 14.56 -11.53 6.32
C LEU A 111 15.06 -12.22 7.59
N LYS A 112 14.23 -13.04 8.23
CA LYS A 112 14.60 -13.81 9.45
C LYS A 112 15.65 -14.88 9.13
N ASN A 113 15.42 -15.71 8.12
CA ASN A 113 16.28 -16.83 7.79
C ASN A 113 17.70 -16.40 7.40
N PHE A 114 17.82 -15.29 6.67
CA PHE A 114 19.10 -14.73 6.25
C PHE A 114 19.65 -13.67 7.20
N LYS A 115 19.02 -13.44 8.35
CA LYS A 115 19.42 -12.47 9.39
C LYS A 115 19.56 -11.05 8.85
N ILE A 116 18.69 -10.68 7.93
CA ILE A 116 18.64 -9.35 7.30
C ILE A 116 17.72 -8.44 8.13
N ASN A 117 18.23 -7.30 8.57
CA ASN A 117 17.52 -6.38 9.44
C ASN A 117 17.48 -4.97 8.83
N PRO A 118 16.56 -4.68 7.91
CA PRO A 118 16.37 -3.31 7.43
C PRO A 118 15.97 -2.41 8.61
N LYS A 119 16.38 -1.15 8.58
CA LYS A 119 16.08 -0.17 9.66
C LYS A 119 14.58 0.04 9.82
N VAL A 120 13.84 0.00 8.70
CA VAL A 120 12.39 0.22 8.67
C VAL A 120 11.72 -0.61 7.57
N ILE A 121 10.53 -1.11 7.91
CA ILE A 121 9.58 -1.67 6.94
C ILE A 121 8.30 -0.84 7.01
N ILE A 122 7.87 -0.29 5.88
CA ILE A 122 6.54 0.32 5.72
C ILE A 122 5.67 -0.67 4.97
N ASN A 123 4.62 -1.14 5.63
CA ASN A 123 3.68 -2.11 5.06
C ASN A 123 2.30 -1.47 4.86
N GLY A 124 1.74 -1.63 3.67
CA GLY A 124 0.37 -1.25 3.42
C GLY A 124 -0.61 -2.12 4.20
N SER A 125 -1.71 -1.54 4.60
CA SER A 125 -2.95 -2.15 5.06
C SER A 125 -4.11 -1.30 4.53
N ALA A 126 -5.31 -1.44 5.02
CA ALA A 126 -6.44 -0.63 4.60
C ALA A 126 -7.41 -0.35 5.76
N ILE A 127 -8.13 0.78 5.69
CA ILE A 127 -9.22 1.11 6.62
C ILE A 127 -10.33 0.05 6.63
N GLY A 128 -10.39 -0.79 5.60
CA GLY A 128 -11.24 -1.99 5.60
C GLY A 128 -11.01 -2.94 6.79
N TYR A 129 -9.93 -2.75 7.56
CA TYR A 129 -9.69 -3.41 8.84
C TYR A 129 -10.87 -3.28 9.81
N TYR A 130 -11.53 -2.12 9.82
CA TYR A 130 -12.62 -1.83 10.75
C TYR A 130 -13.97 -2.39 10.31
N GLY A 131 -14.11 -2.80 9.04
CA GLY A 131 -15.42 -3.12 8.47
C GLY A 131 -16.22 -1.86 8.12
N THR A 132 -17.55 -1.96 8.22
CA THR A 132 -18.48 -0.86 7.90
C THR A 132 -19.36 -0.53 9.09
N SER A 133 -19.57 0.76 9.36
CA SER A 133 -20.54 1.29 10.31
C SER A 133 -21.16 2.57 9.77
N LEU A 134 -22.37 2.88 10.16
CA LEU A 134 -23.05 4.14 9.83
C LEU A 134 -22.85 5.21 10.90
N SER A 135 -22.40 4.83 12.10
CA SER A 135 -22.35 5.71 13.28
C SER A 135 -21.05 5.66 14.06
N ASP A 136 -20.26 4.57 13.92
CA ASP A 136 -19.08 4.41 14.75
C ASP A 136 -17.88 5.17 14.19
N GLU A 137 -17.12 5.76 15.09
CA GLU A 137 -15.80 6.34 14.81
C GLU A 137 -14.70 5.33 15.13
N PHE A 138 -13.73 5.20 14.25
CA PHE A 138 -12.65 4.23 14.38
C PHE A 138 -11.29 4.93 14.50
N ASN A 139 -10.49 4.44 15.43
CA ASN A 139 -9.08 4.78 15.57
C ASN A 139 -8.21 3.53 15.50
N GLU A 140 -6.89 3.68 15.60
CA GLU A 140 -5.94 2.58 15.44
C GLU A 140 -6.11 1.46 16.49
N ASN A 141 -6.70 1.78 17.66
CA ASN A 141 -6.98 0.82 18.74
C ASN A 141 -8.35 0.14 18.60
N SER A 142 -9.16 0.57 17.65
CA SER A 142 -10.49 -0.03 17.43
C SER A 142 -10.37 -1.48 17.00
N ILE A 143 -11.36 -2.27 17.41
CA ILE A 143 -11.42 -3.71 17.11
C ILE A 143 -11.62 -3.94 15.61
N VAL A 144 -11.13 -5.09 15.14
CA VAL A 144 -11.29 -5.52 13.75
C VAL A 144 -12.76 -5.83 13.43
N GLY A 145 -13.21 -5.45 12.24
CA GLY A 145 -14.51 -5.83 11.70
C GLY A 145 -14.64 -7.33 11.40
N LYS A 146 -15.81 -7.75 10.92
CA LYS A 146 -16.14 -9.17 10.73
C LYS A 146 -16.19 -9.61 9.26
N ASP A 147 -16.10 -8.68 8.33
CA ASP A 147 -16.19 -8.96 6.90
C ASP A 147 -14.89 -9.51 6.29
N PHE A 148 -14.94 -9.81 4.99
CA PHE A 148 -13.79 -10.37 4.27
C PHE A 148 -12.57 -9.42 4.29
N LEU A 149 -12.78 -8.11 4.09
CA LEU A 149 -11.68 -7.14 4.05
C LEU A 149 -11.07 -6.94 5.43
N ALA A 150 -11.87 -6.91 6.47
CA ALA A 150 -11.40 -6.80 7.84
C ALA A 150 -10.53 -8.00 8.23
N ASN A 151 -10.99 -9.21 7.92
CA ASN A 151 -10.23 -10.42 8.16
C ASN A 151 -8.93 -10.48 7.33
N LEU A 152 -8.98 -10.03 6.08
CA LEU A 152 -7.81 -9.92 5.22
C LEU A 152 -6.76 -8.96 5.82
N CYS A 153 -7.17 -7.75 6.20
CA CYS A 153 -6.29 -6.75 6.81
C CYS A 153 -5.68 -7.27 8.12
N LYS A 154 -6.48 -7.89 8.99
CA LYS A 154 -6.01 -8.50 10.24
C LYS A 154 -4.90 -9.52 9.98
N LYS A 155 -5.13 -10.48 9.09
CA LYS A 155 -4.14 -11.51 8.74
C LYS A 155 -2.87 -10.87 8.16
N TRP A 156 -3.03 -9.88 7.30
CA TRP A 156 -1.91 -9.19 6.66
C TRP A 156 -1.05 -8.43 7.67
N GLU A 157 -1.66 -7.67 8.58
CA GLU A 157 -0.97 -6.97 9.67
C GLU A 157 -0.30 -7.95 10.65
N THR A 158 -0.95 -9.09 10.96
CA THR A 158 -0.37 -10.14 11.79
C THR A 158 0.93 -10.68 11.18
N VAL A 159 0.92 -11.02 9.90
CA VAL A 159 2.11 -11.52 9.21
C VAL A 159 3.20 -10.43 9.11
N ALA A 160 2.83 -9.17 8.85
CA ALA A 160 3.79 -8.07 8.83
C ALA A 160 4.46 -7.86 10.21
N SER A 161 3.75 -8.15 11.29
CA SER A 161 4.27 -8.04 12.66
C SER A 161 5.32 -9.10 13.01
N GLU A 162 5.46 -10.15 12.20
CA GLU A 162 6.53 -11.15 12.31
C GLU A 162 7.90 -10.66 11.83
N LYS A 163 8.08 -9.36 11.67
CA LYS A 163 9.31 -8.69 11.26
C LYS A 163 10.55 -9.10 12.09
N PRO A 164 11.77 -8.93 11.56
CA PRO A 164 12.99 -9.08 12.36
C PRO A 164 12.99 -8.15 13.58
N PHE A 165 13.58 -8.60 14.68
CA PHE A 165 13.49 -7.93 15.99
C PHE A 165 13.93 -6.46 15.96
N PHE A 166 15.06 -6.17 15.32
CA PHE A 166 15.63 -4.81 15.28
C PHE A 166 15.02 -3.91 14.20
N THR A 167 14.09 -4.40 13.42
CA THR A 167 13.44 -3.63 12.36
C THR A 167 12.23 -2.86 12.92
N ARG A 168 12.16 -1.56 12.65
CA ARG A 168 10.96 -0.76 12.93
C ARG A 168 9.90 -1.06 11.88
N LEU A 169 8.67 -1.32 12.31
CA LEU A 169 7.54 -1.55 11.43
C LEU A 169 6.57 -0.39 11.51
N VAL A 170 6.16 0.09 10.33
CA VAL A 170 5.06 1.04 10.17
C VAL A 170 4.00 0.38 9.31
N ILE A 171 2.77 0.33 9.77
CA ILE A 171 1.61 -0.17 9.03
C ILE A 171 0.68 0.99 8.77
N PHE A 172 0.40 1.27 7.50
CA PHE A 172 -0.60 2.26 7.11
C PHE A 172 -1.92 1.60 6.73
N ARG A 173 -2.97 1.82 7.51
CA ARG A 173 -4.37 1.53 7.13
C ARG A 173 -4.83 2.62 6.17
N ILE A 174 -4.64 2.37 4.90
CA ILE A 174 -4.82 3.36 3.84
C ILE A 174 -6.31 3.47 3.49
N GLY A 175 -6.81 4.71 3.44
CA GLY A 175 -8.13 5.03 2.90
C GLY A 175 -8.19 4.92 1.38
N ILE A 176 -9.29 5.35 0.79
CA ILE A 176 -9.42 5.41 -0.67
C ILE A 176 -8.44 6.46 -1.20
N VAL A 177 -7.45 6.04 -1.96
CA VAL A 177 -6.47 6.96 -2.54
C VAL A 177 -7.09 7.68 -3.73
N LEU A 178 -7.21 9.01 -3.63
CA LEU A 178 -7.81 9.86 -4.66
C LEU A 178 -6.75 10.62 -5.43
N GLU A 179 -6.89 10.61 -6.74
CA GLU A 179 -6.21 11.48 -7.70
C GLU A 179 -6.87 11.37 -9.07
N ALA A 180 -6.91 12.48 -9.80
CA ALA A 180 -7.65 12.59 -11.07
C ALA A 180 -7.12 11.65 -12.18
N SER A 181 -5.81 11.38 -12.17
CA SER A 181 -5.15 10.57 -13.21
C SER A 181 -5.40 9.07 -13.09
N GLY A 182 -6.16 8.60 -12.08
CA GLY A 182 -6.41 7.16 -11.88
C GLY A 182 -7.16 6.81 -10.60
N GLY A 183 -7.10 5.54 -10.21
CA GLY A 183 -7.79 5.06 -9.00
C GLY A 183 -9.31 5.21 -9.07
N ALA A 184 -9.95 5.41 -7.93
CA ALA A 184 -11.40 5.57 -7.84
C ALA A 184 -11.87 6.87 -8.51
N LEU A 185 -11.21 7.99 -8.23
CA LEU A 185 -11.58 9.30 -8.78
C LEU A 185 -11.44 9.33 -10.30
N GLY A 186 -10.35 8.77 -10.85
CA GLY A 186 -10.14 8.72 -12.30
C GLY A 186 -11.21 7.92 -13.04
N LYS A 187 -11.87 6.94 -12.38
CA LYS A 187 -13.01 6.20 -12.94
C LYS A 187 -14.33 6.98 -12.84
N MET A 188 -14.49 7.80 -11.82
CA MET A 188 -15.72 8.56 -11.57
C MET A 188 -15.78 9.85 -12.42
N LEU A 189 -14.67 10.56 -12.55
CA LEU A 189 -14.60 11.86 -13.22
C LEU A 189 -15.21 11.91 -14.61
N PRO A 190 -15.00 10.95 -15.53
CA PRO A 190 -15.63 10.99 -16.86
C PRO A 190 -17.16 11.02 -16.80
N ILE A 191 -17.76 10.30 -15.87
CA ILE A 191 -19.22 10.22 -15.70
C ILE A 191 -19.75 11.57 -15.20
N PHE A 192 -19.05 12.19 -14.24
CA PHE A 192 -19.42 13.51 -13.72
C PHE A 192 -19.24 14.62 -14.76
N LYS A 193 -18.20 14.53 -15.59
CA LYS A 193 -17.94 15.53 -16.65
C LYS A 193 -19.02 15.59 -17.74
N VAL A 194 -19.72 14.48 -17.97
CA VAL A 194 -20.85 14.44 -18.92
C VAL A 194 -22.22 14.66 -18.23
N GLY A 195 -22.24 15.09 -16.98
CA GLY A 195 -23.46 15.40 -16.24
C GLY A 195 -24.24 14.18 -15.75
N LEU A 196 -23.69 12.95 -15.90
CA LEU A 196 -24.34 11.70 -15.49
C LEU A 196 -23.88 11.22 -14.09
N GLY A 197 -23.12 12.06 -13.37
CA GLY A 197 -22.71 11.76 -12.00
C GLY A 197 -23.87 11.86 -11.02
N GLY A 198 -23.87 10.99 -10.02
CA GLY A 198 -24.89 10.94 -8.98
C GLY A 198 -24.37 10.27 -7.70
N PRO A 199 -25.20 10.22 -6.65
CA PRO A 199 -24.83 9.56 -5.41
C PRO A 199 -24.60 8.07 -5.64
N ILE A 200 -23.64 7.50 -4.94
CA ILE A 200 -23.43 6.05 -4.90
C ILE A 200 -24.40 5.48 -3.86
N GLY A 201 -25.27 4.54 -4.26
CA GLY A 201 -26.31 4.02 -3.38
C GLY A 201 -27.27 5.11 -2.91
N ASP A 202 -27.48 5.24 -1.60
CA ASP A 202 -28.30 6.30 -0.98
C ASP A 202 -27.52 7.58 -0.66
N GLY A 203 -26.21 7.60 -0.95
CA GLY A 203 -25.33 8.74 -0.71
C GLY A 203 -24.90 8.96 0.74
N LYS A 204 -25.29 8.07 1.66
CA LYS A 204 -25.04 8.21 3.10
C LYS A 204 -23.82 7.45 3.61
N GLN A 205 -23.14 6.69 2.72
CA GLN A 205 -21.97 5.95 3.15
C GLN A 205 -20.78 6.87 3.41
N TRP A 206 -20.16 6.64 4.56
CA TRP A 206 -18.88 7.26 4.91
C TRP A 206 -17.77 6.75 3.99
N MET A 207 -16.95 7.67 3.50
CA MET A 207 -15.87 7.36 2.59
C MET A 207 -14.57 8.01 3.11
N SER A 208 -13.79 7.24 3.83
CA SER A 208 -12.47 7.69 4.28
C SER A 208 -11.49 7.66 3.12
N TRP A 209 -10.86 8.78 2.83
CA TRP A 209 -9.96 8.93 1.71
C TRP A 209 -8.69 9.69 2.06
N ILE A 210 -7.69 9.62 1.20
CA ILE A 210 -6.46 10.39 1.27
C ILE A 210 -6.06 10.79 -0.14
N HIS A 211 -5.50 12.00 -0.31
CA HIS A 211 -4.90 12.36 -1.58
C HIS A 211 -3.61 11.57 -1.82
N ARG A 212 -3.31 11.23 -3.07
CA ARG A 212 -2.14 10.40 -3.39
C ARG A 212 -0.83 11.04 -2.95
N SER A 213 -0.68 12.36 -3.11
CA SER A 213 0.52 13.09 -2.66
C SER A 213 0.68 13.07 -1.14
N ASP A 214 -0.42 13.18 -0.38
CA ASP A 214 -0.37 13.15 1.08
C ASP A 214 0.04 11.75 1.58
N LEU A 215 -0.46 10.69 0.92
CA LEU A 215 0.00 9.34 1.22
C LEU A 215 1.49 9.16 0.92
N CYS A 216 1.98 9.70 -0.21
CA CYS A 216 3.40 9.64 -0.55
C CYS A 216 4.24 10.42 0.46
N ALA A 217 3.81 11.61 0.89
CA ALA A 217 4.48 12.40 1.91
C ALA A 217 4.53 11.67 3.26
N LEU A 218 3.41 11.06 3.68
CA LEU A 218 3.35 10.23 4.89
C LEU A 218 4.33 9.05 4.85
N ILE A 219 4.37 8.31 3.74
CA ILE A 219 5.30 7.19 3.55
C ILE A 219 6.75 7.70 3.64
N THR A 220 7.06 8.80 2.97
CA THR A 220 8.41 9.37 2.94
C THR A 220 8.83 9.85 4.33
N GLN A 221 7.96 10.57 5.05
CA GLN A 221 8.23 10.99 6.42
C GLN A 221 8.44 9.80 7.36
N ALA A 222 7.61 8.76 7.24
CA ALA A 222 7.72 7.56 8.07
C ALA A 222 9.03 6.77 7.84
N LEU A 223 9.71 6.93 6.72
CA LEU A 223 11.04 6.32 6.52
C LEU A 223 12.07 6.87 7.49
N VAL A 224 12.06 8.17 7.73
CA VAL A 224 13.11 8.89 8.47
C VAL A 224 12.71 9.20 9.92
N ASP A 225 11.46 9.54 10.17
CA ASP A 225 10.98 9.89 11.52
C ASP A 225 10.67 8.62 12.34
N LYS A 226 11.46 8.41 13.39
CA LYS A 226 11.34 7.26 14.30
C LYS A 226 10.05 7.24 15.11
N LYS A 227 9.33 8.36 15.20
CA LYS A 227 8.02 8.44 15.88
C LYS A 227 6.97 7.58 15.18
N TYR A 228 7.11 7.38 13.86
CA TYR A 228 6.28 6.43 13.14
C TYR A 228 6.72 5.01 13.45
N SER A 229 6.05 4.37 14.41
CA SER A 229 6.24 2.96 14.77
C SER A 229 4.90 2.36 15.20
N GLY A 230 4.50 1.26 14.58
CA GLY A 230 3.20 0.63 14.78
C GLY A 230 2.20 0.94 13.67
N VAL A 231 0.92 1.02 14.02
CA VAL A 231 -0.20 1.17 13.08
C VAL A 231 -0.68 2.61 13.05
N PHE A 232 -1.00 3.12 11.85
CA PHE A 232 -1.53 4.46 11.64
C PHE A 232 -2.64 4.44 10.59
N ASN A 233 -3.70 5.21 10.81
CA ASN A 233 -4.70 5.47 9.78
C ASN A 233 -4.15 6.50 8.79
N ALA A 234 -4.00 6.09 7.54
CA ALA A 234 -3.61 6.98 6.44
C ALA A 234 -4.87 7.40 5.65
N CYS A 235 -5.65 8.25 6.27
CA CYS A 235 -6.86 8.84 5.71
C CYS A 235 -7.17 10.16 6.41
N LEU A 236 -8.02 11.00 5.81
CA LEU A 236 -8.49 12.22 6.47
C LEU A 236 -9.42 11.87 7.64
N LEU A 237 -9.24 12.60 8.76
CA LEU A 237 -10.02 12.41 10.00
C LEU A 237 -11.42 13.00 9.93
N TYR A 238 -11.68 13.91 8.98
CA TYR A 238 -13.00 14.52 8.82
C TYR A 238 -13.36 14.67 7.35
N THR A 239 -14.59 14.35 7.05
CA THR A 239 -15.27 14.95 5.94
C THR A 239 -15.67 16.35 6.40
N SER A 240 -15.08 17.41 5.84
CA SER A 240 -15.69 18.74 5.99
C SER A 240 -17.13 18.61 5.52
N PRO A 241 -18.12 19.02 6.32
CA PRO A 241 -19.49 19.03 5.84
C PRO A 241 -19.52 19.84 4.54
N SER A 242 -20.12 19.27 3.50
CA SER A 242 -20.32 19.97 2.24
C SER A 242 -21.04 21.28 2.55
N PRO A 243 -20.76 22.38 1.85
CA PRO A 243 -21.57 23.60 1.99
C PRO A 243 -23.08 23.37 1.83
N ARG A 244 -23.47 22.26 1.19
CA ARG A 244 -24.87 21.80 1.08
C ARG A 244 -25.42 21.16 2.34
N ASP A 245 -24.57 20.72 3.26
CA ASP A 245 -24.96 20.07 4.52
C ASP A 245 -25.19 21.09 5.65
N ARG A 246 -25.06 22.40 5.33
CA ARG A 246 -25.29 23.53 6.23
C ARG A 246 -26.64 24.21 5.98
N GLY A 247 -27.58 23.49 5.37
CA GLY A 247 -28.96 23.93 5.18
C GLY A 247 -29.81 23.85 6.43
#